data_ce538e37d8b13e138843beebc24f810b
#
_entry.id   ce538e37d8b13e138843beebc24f810b
#
_cell.length_a   1.000
_cell.length_b   1.000
_cell.length_c   1.000
_cell.angle_alpha   90.00
_cell.angle_beta   90.00
_cell.angle_gamma   90.00
#
_symmetry.space_group_name_H-M   'P 1'
#
loop_
_entity.id
_entity.type
_entity.pdbx_description
1 polymer ?
#
loop_
_entity_poly.entity_id
_entity_poly.type
_entity_poly.pdbx_seq_one_letter_code
_entity_poly.pdbx_strand_id
1 'polypeptide(L)'
;MTGSVTAGRDVNFGLTPEQVKELTEAAARGATAPLTTAIVDLSKRLGVTEDAAKTLLRIVGEQDVPLERLTETLYRVANDYKRLQEQAAALNPDNPMARDLVTQARAVIDAGQFEQAHQLLREATQAQLAAAQAARKLREQAQAAEDAQMLGAASVTAVDAGVALTEGKYQQAAELLGQAAEYVPADHPDERSGYLSGQAGALYRLGEERGDNAALQQAIKVYRRVLEERTRERVPLDWAATQNNLGIALRTLGGTARLDEAVAAYRSALEERTRELMPLDWATTQNNLGNALLTLGDRESGSARLEEAVAAYRAALEERTRERMPLQWATTQMNLGNALQTLGWRERGTARLEEAVAAYRAGLEVQTRERVPLQWAETQYNLGRALWLLGKRESGTAYLKEAVAADRAALAETTRERMPQKWAMTQVNLGCTLLELGKRERGTAHLEEAVAALNACLADCPQDLAQFARTHYDEAQAEIARRSAK
;
A
#
# COMPACT_ATOMS: atom_id res chain seq x y z
N MET A 1 -32.82 -41.49 9.40
CA MET A 1 -32.92 -42.97 9.60
C MET A 1 -34.35 -43.33 9.71
N THR A 2 -34.86 -43.93 8.65
CA THR A 2 -36.22 -44.42 8.51
C THR A 2 -36.34 -45.75 9.26
N GLY A 3 -36.86 -45.69 10.48
CA GLY A 3 -37.22 -46.88 11.22
C GLY A 3 -38.63 -47.31 10.82
N SER A 4 -38.75 -48.42 10.12
CA SER A 4 -40.04 -49.07 9.83
C SER A 4 -40.67 -49.53 11.13
N VAL A 5 -41.80 -48.94 11.46
CA VAL A 5 -42.66 -49.44 12.55
C VAL A 5 -43.37 -50.68 12.04
N THR A 6 -42.98 -51.85 12.57
CA THR A 6 -43.69 -53.09 12.36
C THR A 6 -45.06 -52.99 13.02
N ALA A 7 -46.08 -53.23 12.21
CA ALA A 7 -47.45 -53.41 12.63
C ALA A 7 -47.57 -54.60 13.61
N GLY A 8 -48.41 -54.46 14.65
CA GLY A 8 -48.95 -55.56 15.38
C GLY A 8 -48.60 -55.62 16.90
N ARG A 9 -49.22 -54.72 17.66
CA ARG A 9 -49.71 -55.07 19.01
C ARG A 9 -51.08 -54.42 19.16
N ASP A 10 -52.09 -55.24 19.24
CA ASP A 10 -53.41 -54.80 19.67
C ASP A 10 -53.33 -54.13 21.03
N VAL A 11 -53.33 -52.81 21.07
CA VAL A 11 -53.37 -52.03 22.32
C VAL A 11 -54.83 -51.94 22.69
N ASN A 12 -55.29 -52.95 23.46
CA ASN A 12 -56.64 -53.03 23.95
C ASN A 12 -56.81 -52.14 25.15
N PHE A 13 -57.31 -50.91 24.95
CA PHE A 13 -57.67 -49.95 26.02
C PHE A 13 -58.94 -50.38 26.82
N GLY A 14 -59.52 -51.53 26.48
CA GLY A 14 -60.77 -51.93 27.06
C GLY A 14 -61.97 -51.04 26.69
N LEU A 15 -61.81 -50.20 25.63
CA LEU A 15 -62.88 -49.48 24.99
C LEU A 15 -63.05 -49.96 23.57
N THR A 16 -64.30 -50.21 23.16
CA THR A 16 -64.59 -50.56 21.77
C THR A 16 -64.56 -49.29 20.87
N PRO A 17 -64.35 -49.45 19.55
CA PRO A 17 -64.37 -48.31 18.63
C PRO A 17 -65.68 -47.48 18.76
N GLU A 18 -66.81 -48.16 19.00
CA GLU A 18 -68.13 -47.53 19.21
C GLU A 18 -68.11 -46.69 20.51
N GLN A 19 -67.52 -47.16 21.58
CA GLN A 19 -67.37 -46.39 22.81
C GLN A 19 -66.49 -45.16 22.66
N VAL A 20 -65.39 -45.29 21.88
CA VAL A 20 -64.55 -44.14 21.55
C VAL A 20 -65.31 -43.16 20.67
N LYS A 21 -66.12 -43.61 19.71
CA LYS A 21 -66.97 -42.77 18.91
C LYS A 21 -68.01 -41.99 19.71
N GLU A 22 -68.72 -42.67 20.61
CA GLU A 22 -69.65 -42.00 21.53
C GLU A 22 -68.96 -40.91 22.37
N LEU A 23 -67.77 -41.19 22.88
CA LEU A 23 -66.99 -40.25 23.66
C LEU A 23 -66.49 -39.05 22.80
N THR A 24 -66.09 -39.28 21.56
CA THR A 24 -65.68 -38.19 20.64
C THR A 24 -66.83 -37.32 20.23
N GLU A 25 -68.00 -37.90 19.89
CA GLU A 25 -69.21 -37.18 19.54
C GLU A 25 -69.75 -36.37 20.77
N ALA A 26 -69.66 -36.93 21.95
CA ALA A 26 -70.10 -36.27 23.13
C ALA A 26 -69.13 -35.15 23.56
N ALA A 27 -67.83 -35.31 23.40
CA ALA A 27 -66.82 -34.26 23.61
C ALA A 27 -67.03 -33.10 22.59
N ALA A 28 -67.37 -33.41 21.34
CA ALA A 28 -67.70 -32.41 20.33
C ALA A 28 -68.95 -31.60 20.64
N ARG A 29 -69.94 -32.20 21.29
CA ARG A 29 -71.21 -31.56 21.68
C ARG A 29 -71.15 -30.83 23.03
N GLY A 30 -70.01 -30.85 23.72
CA GLY A 30 -69.85 -30.19 25.02
C GLY A 30 -70.69 -30.80 26.15
N ALA A 31 -71.10 -32.06 26.07
CA ALA A 31 -71.96 -32.77 27.01
C ALA A 31 -71.21 -33.09 28.33
N THR A 32 -71.85 -32.80 29.49
CA THR A 32 -71.12 -32.76 30.75
C THR A 32 -71.51 -33.82 31.79
N ALA A 33 -72.56 -34.62 31.66
CA ALA A 33 -73.00 -35.35 32.83
C ALA A 33 -72.76 -36.90 32.92
N PRO A 34 -72.98 -37.76 31.90
CA PRO A 34 -72.63 -39.19 32.11
C PRO A 34 -71.19 -39.56 31.70
N LEU A 35 -70.45 -38.67 31.15
CA LEU A 35 -69.15 -38.90 30.54
C LEU A 35 -67.96 -38.73 31.52
N THR A 36 -68.17 -38.15 32.70
CA THR A 36 -67.08 -37.80 33.61
C THR A 36 -66.29 -39.04 34.06
N THR A 37 -66.97 -40.13 34.38
CA THR A 37 -66.29 -41.37 34.79
C THR A 37 -65.52 -42.00 33.64
N ALA A 38 -66.07 -42.02 32.45
CA ALA A 38 -65.42 -42.57 31.24
C ALA A 38 -64.20 -41.76 30.80
N ILE A 39 -64.31 -40.44 30.91
CA ILE A 39 -63.16 -39.51 30.61
C ILE A 39 -62.07 -39.65 31.68
N VAL A 40 -62.43 -39.77 32.94
CA VAL A 40 -61.45 -40.03 34.04
C VAL A 40 -60.76 -41.36 33.82
N ASP A 41 -61.43 -42.40 33.41
CA ASP A 41 -60.81 -43.70 33.14
C ASP A 41 -59.91 -43.64 31.89
N LEU A 42 -60.36 -42.95 30.83
CA LEU A 42 -59.59 -42.72 29.60
C LEU A 42 -58.36 -41.88 29.88
N SER A 43 -58.45 -40.83 30.67
CA SER A 43 -57.28 -39.99 31.03
C SER A 43 -56.22 -40.78 31.75
N LYS A 44 -56.60 -41.63 32.69
CA LYS A 44 -55.68 -42.55 33.41
C LYS A 44 -55.02 -43.55 32.49
N ARG A 45 -55.76 -44.12 31.57
CA ARG A 45 -55.24 -45.11 30.56
C ARG A 45 -54.31 -44.45 29.57
N LEU A 46 -54.63 -43.23 29.10
CA LEU A 46 -53.78 -42.47 28.22
C LEU A 46 -52.59 -41.79 28.97
N GLY A 47 -52.65 -41.71 30.30
CA GLY A 47 -51.65 -41.01 31.13
C GLY A 47 -51.58 -39.52 30.84
N VAL A 48 -52.73 -38.85 30.70
CA VAL A 48 -52.91 -37.42 30.45
C VAL A 48 -53.91 -36.84 31.43
N THR A 49 -54.00 -35.50 31.51
CA THR A 49 -55.03 -34.83 32.35
C THR A 49 -56.43 -35.05 31.72
N GLU A 50 -57.50 -34.90 32.57
CA GLU A 50 -58.89 -35.04 32.09
C GLU A 50 -59.19 -33.98 31.00
N ASP A 51 -58.73 -32.75 31.16
CA ASP A 51 -58.99 -31.68 30.19
C ASP A 51 -58.18 -31.92 28.88
N ALA A 52 -56.97 -32.43 28.95
CA ALA A 52 -56.23 -32.90 27.78
C ALA A 52 -56.95 -34.04 27.09
N ALA A 53 -57.47 -35.06 27.83
CA ALA A 53 -58.24 -36.17 27.27
C ALA A 53 -59.52 -35.68 26.53
N LYS A 54 -60.24 -34.72 27.06
CA LYS A 54 -61.39 -34.09 26.42
C LYS A 54 -60.97 -33.42 25.09
N THR A 55 -59.88 -32.66 25.12
CA THR A 55 -59.35 -31.98 23.93
C THR A 55 -58.88 -32.96 22.87
N LEU A 56 -58.17 -34.02 23.23
CA LEU A 56 -57.72 -35.07 22.32
C LEU A 56 -58.89 -35.81 21.68
N LEU A 57 -59.98 -36.13 22.45
CA LEU A 57 -61.20 -36.69 21.92
C LEU A 57 -61.89 -35.75 20.89
N ARG A 58 -61.97 -34.48 21.17
CA ARG A 58 -62.47 -33.45 20.24
C ARG A 58 -61.67 -33.42 18.96
N ILE A 59 -60.33 -33.35 19.03
CA ILE A 59 -59.43 -33.32 17.86
C ILE A 59 -59.66 -34.54 16.99
N VAL A 60 -59.75 -35.74 17.58
CA VAL A 60 -59.95 -36.97 16.84
C VAL A 60 -61.34 -37.02 16.19
N GLY A 61 -62.35 -36.45 16.89
CA GLY A 61 -63.73 -36.36 16.39
C GLY A 61 -63.87 -35.37 15.19
N GLU A 62 -63.08 -34.30 15.16
CA GLU A 62 -63.06 -33.29 14.10
C GLU A 62 -62.32 -33.78 12.84
N GLN A 63 -61.56 -34.90 12.92
CA GLN A 63 -60.73 -35.43 11.81
C GLN A 63 -61.44 -36.43 10.88
N ASP A 64 -62.73 -36.67 11.05
CA ASP A 64 -63.51 -37.66 10.27
C ASP A 64 -62.81 -39.05 10.15
N VAL A 65 -62.22 -39.51 11.27
CA VAL A 65 -61.48 -40.74 11.33
C VAL A 65 -62.42 -41.96 11.19
N PRO A 66 -62.17 -42.94 10.28
CA PRO A 66 -62.98 -44.13 10.20
C PRO A 66 -63.03 -44.88 11.51
N LEU A 67 -64.22 -45.47 11.85
CA LEU A 67 -64.51 -46.13 13.12
C LEU A 67 -63.42 -47.17 13.48
N GLU A 68 -62.94 -47.93 12.51
CA GLU A 68 -61.94 -49.01 12.67
C GLU A 68 -60.56 -48.43 13.12
N ARG A 69 -60.24 -47.15 12.81
CA ARG A 69 -58.99 -46.51 13.11
C ARG A 69 -59.08 -45.53 14.30
N LEU A 70 -60.24 -45.33 14.84
CA LEU A 70 -60.49 -44.30 15.84
C LEU A 70 -59.65 -44.50 17.09
N THR A 71 -59.56 -45.72 17.61
CA THR A 71 -58.78 -46.10 18.76
C THR A 71 -57.28 -45.91 18.52
N GLU A 72 -56.79 -46.36 17.34
CA GLU A 72 -55.39 -46.21 16.97
C GLU A 72 -54.97 -44.75 16.83
N THR A 73 -55.86 -43.92 16.20
CA THR A 73 -55.63 -42.50 16.05
C THR A 73 -55.63 -41.78 17.40
N LEU A 74 -56.56 -42.09 18.31
CA LEU A 74 -56.56 -41.53 19.67
C LEU A 74 -55.25 -41.85 20.42
N TYR A 75 -54.79 -43.08 20.33
CA TYR A 75 -53.51 -43.51 20.94
C TYR A 75 -52.31 -42.76 20.36
N ARG A 76 -52.27 -42.60 19.03
CA ARG A 76 -51.21 -41.83 18.36
C ARG A 76 -51.17 -40.40 18.83
N VAL A 77 -52.35 -39.71 18.82
CA VAL A 77 -52.43 -38.33 19.25
C VAL A 77 -52.10 -38.17 20.73
N ALA A 78 -52.45 -39.12 21.61
CA ALA A 78 -52.05 -39.11 22.99
C ALA A 78 -50.52 -39.30 23.18
N ASN A 79 -49.90 -40.09 22.38
CA ASN A 79 -48.43 -40.25 22.43
C ASN A 79 -47.72 -39.01 21.87
N ASP A 80 -48.24 -38.39 20.80
CA ASP A 80 -47.74 -37.13 20.28
C ASP A 80 -47.85 -36.03 21.32
N TYR A 81 -48.95 -36.01 22.09
CA TYR A 81 -49.17 -35.05 23.18
C TYR A 81 -48.13 -35.26 24.33
N LYS A 82 -47.84 -36.50 24.72
CA LYS A 82 -46.81 -36.79 25.73
C LYS A 82 -45.43 -36.34 25.25
N ARG A 83 -45.12 -36.62 24.01
CA ARG A 83 -43.87 -36.13 23.38
C ARG A 83 -43.78 -34.63 23.37
N LEU A 84 -44.90 -33.93 23.10
CA LEU A 84 -44.99 -32.48 23.17
C LEU A 84 -44.72 -31.97 24.60
N GLN A 85 -45.30 -32.61 25.61
CA GLN A 85 -45.04 -32.29 27.02
C GLN A 85 -43.56 -32.45 27.40
N GLU A 86 -42.94 -33.56 26.98
CA GLU A 86 -41.49 -33.79 27.19
C GLU A 86 -40.64 -32.73 26.48
N GLN A 87 -40.94 -32.42 25.22
CA GLN A 87 -40.26 -31.39 24.47
C GLN A 87 -40.43 -29.99 25.11
N ALA A 88 -41.64 -29.65 25.51
CA ALA A 88 -41.92 -28.39 26.20
C ALA A 88 -41.18 -28.32 27.56
N ALA A 89 -41.10 -29.42 28.30
CA ALA A 89 -40.35 -29.49 29.54
C ALA A 89 -38.85 -29.31 29.39
N ALA A 90 -38.31 -29.71 28.25
CA ALA A 90 -36.87 -29.56 27.93
C ALA A 90 -36.51 -28.11 27.47
N LEU A 91 -37.46 -27.31 27.04
CA LEU A 91 -37.18 -25.92 26.60
C LEU A 91 -36.74 -25.07 27.79
N ASN A 92 -35.56 -24.46 27.69
CA ASN A 92 -35.06 -23.51 28.70
C ASN A 92 -34.37 -22.34 28.00
N PRO A 93 -35.13 -21.37 27.44
CA PRO A 93 -34.54 -20.21 26.77
C PRO A 93 -33.74 -19.35 27.73
N ASP A 94 -32.64 -18.77 27.23
CA ASP A 94 -31.79 -17.86 28.01
C ASP A 94 -32.50 -16.52 28.29
N ASN A 95 -33.32 -16.06 27.35
CA ASN A 95 -34.10 -14.81 27.51
C ASN A 95 -35.17 -14.98 28.58
N PRO A 96 -35.22 -14.13 29.62
CA PRO A 96 -36.20 -14.25 30.73
C PRO A 96 -37.67 -14.20 30.26
N MET A 97 -37.99 -13.27 29.34
CA MET A 97 -39.33 -13.12 28.80
C MET A 97 -39.76 -14.38 28.01
N ALA A 98 -38.88 -14.93 27.19
CA ALA A 98 -39.13 -16.15 26.45
C ALA A 98 -39.29 -17.34 27.42
N ARG A 99 -38.55 -17.40 28.52
CA ARG A 99 -38.63 -18.42 29.57
C ARG A 99 -39.98 -18.40 30.27
N ASP A 100 -40.45 -17.19 30.62
CA ASP A 100 -41.77 -17.03 31.26
C ASP A 100 -42.91 -17.44 30.31
N LEU A 101 -42.83 -17.07 29.04
CA LEU A 101 -43.82 -17.47 28.03
C LEU A 101 -43.79 -18.99 27.80
N VAL A 102 -42.62 -19.62 27.78
CA VAL A 102 -42.48 -21.10 27.67
C VAL A 102 -43.09 -21.76 28.92
N THR A 103 -42.90 -21.21 30.10
CA THR A 103 -43.49 -21.72 31.34
C THR A 103 -45.02 -21.64 31.32
N GLN A 104 -45.59 -20.55 30.83
CA GLN A 104 -47.03 -20.41 30.62
C GLN A 104 -47.52 -21.37 29.52
N ALA A 105 -46.77 -21.52 28.44
CA ALA A 105 -47.10 -22.47 27.38
C ALA A 105 -47.16 -23.93 27.86
N ARG A 106 -46.26 -24.33 28.77
CA ARG A 106 -46.29 -25.66 29.40
C ARG A 106 -47.61 -25.87 30.18
N ALA A 107 -47.98 -24.90 31.00
CA ALA A 107 -49.22 -24.99 31.81
C ALA A 107 -50.47 -25.15 30.93
N VAL A 108 -50.55 -24.40 29.81
CA VAL A 108 -51.70 -24.50 28.92
C VAL A 108 -51.65 -25.74 28.04
N ILE A 109 -50.46 -26.30 27.72
CA ILE A 109 -50.28 -27.61 27.10
C ILE A 109 -50.83 -28.69 28.01
N ASP A 110 -50.48 -28.64 29.30
CA ASP A 110 -50.94 -29.62 30.30
C ASP A 110 -52.48 -29.57 30.48
N ALA A 111 -53.07 -28.38 30.26
CA ALA A 111 -54.55 -28.19 30.24
C ALA A 111 -55.18 -28.54 28.91
N GLY A 112 -54.40 -28.94 27.86
CA GLY A 112 -54.93 -29.26 26.53
C GLY A 112 -55.35 -28.04 25.71
N GLN A 113 -54.92 -26.85 26.06
CA GLN A 113 -55.27 -25.56 25.39
C GLN A 113 -54.27 -25.22 24.30
N PHE A 114 -54.26 -25.97 23.19
CA PHE A 114 -53.20 -25.92 22.17
C PHE A 114 -53.12 -24.61 21.40
N GLU A 115 -54.24 -23.95 21.11
CA GLU A 115 -54.23 -22.63 20.45
C GLU A 115 -53.49 -21.56 21.26
N GLN A 116 -53.77 -21.54 22.57
CA GLN A 116 -53.11 -20.64 23.48
C GLN A 116 -51.61 -21.00 23.63
N ALA A 117 -51.27 -22.30 23.64
CA ALA A 117 -49.89 -22.74 23.62
C ALA A 117 -49.14 -22.29 22.36
N HIS A 118 -49.77 -22.39 21.17
CA HIS A 118 -49.20 -21.89 19.91
C HIS A 118 -48.92 -20.39 19.94
N GLN A 119 -49.82 -19.61 20.51
CA GLN A 119 -49.61 -18.18 20.65
C GLN A 119 -48.43 -17.87 21.58
N LEU A 120 -48.39 -18.46 22.77
CA LEU A 120 -47.30 -18.26 23.74
C LEU A 120 -45.95 -18.71 23.21
N LEU A 121 -45.87 -19.84 22.52
CA LEU A 121 -44.65 -20.32 21.90
C LEU A 121 -44.16 -19.45 20.75
N ARG A 122 -45.08 -18.87 19.95
CA ARG A 122 -44.75 -17.86 18.92
C ARG A 122 -44.20 -16.58 19.54
N GLU A 123 -44.84 -16.11 20.60
CA GLU A 123 -44.36 -14.93 21.35
C GLU A 123 -43.00 -15.18 22.01
N ALA A 124 -42.76 -16.36 22.58
CA ALA A 124 -41.49 -16.77 23.11
C ALA A 124 -40.38 -16.80 22.02
N THR A 125 -40.71 -17.32 20.85
CA THR A 125 -39.80 -17.34 19.68
C THR A 125 -39.45 -15.91 19.24
N GLN A 126 -40.45 -15.03 19.15
CA GLN A 126 -40.22 -13.64 18.79
C GLN A 126 -39.36 -12.90 19.84
N ALA A 127 -39.59 -13.12 21.13
CA ALA A 127 -38.81 -12.55 22.20
C ALA A 127 -37.34 -13.03 22.15
N GLN A 128 -37.11 -14.31 21.86
CA GLN A 128 -35.75 -14.87 21.72
C GLN A 128 -35.04 -14.30 20.50
N LEU A 129 -35.70 -14.19 19.35
CA LEU A 129 -35.16 -13.61 18.14
C LEU A 129 -34.84 -12.11 18.33
N ALA A 130 -35.72 -11.36 18.94
CA ALA A 130 -35.50 -9.95 19.23
C ALA A 130 -34.28 -9.74 20.16
N ALA A 131 -34.13 -10.59 21.18
CA ALA A 131 -32.97 -10.53 22.07
C ALA A 131 -31.65 -10.87 21.32
N ALA A 132 -31.69 -11.84 20.44
CA ALA A 132 -30.53 -12.22 19.62
C ALA A 132 -30.13 -11.06 18.67
N GLN A 133 -31.11 -10.40 18.04
CA GLN A 133 -30.88 -9.22 17.20
C GLN A 133 -30.30 -8.04 18.00
N ALA A 134 -30.84 -7.78 19.19
CA ALA A 134 -30.34 -6.72 20.07
C ALA A 134 -28.88 -6.99 20.52
N ALA A 135 -28.58 -8.24 20.88
CA ALA A 135 -27.22 -8.65 21.24
C ALA A 135 -26.24 -8.51 20.07
N ARG A 136 -26.66 -8.86 18.85
CA ARG A 136 -25.86 -8.66 17.64
C ARG A 136 -25.57 -7.18 17.41
N LYS A 137 -26.58 -6.34 17.46
CA LYS A 137 -26.44 -4.88 17.29
C LYS A 137 -25.51 -4.27 18.34
N LEU A 138 -25.60 -4.72 19.59
CA LEU A 138 -24.72 -4.25 20.65
C LEU A 138 -23.26 -4.65 20.41
N ARG A 139 -22.99 -5.86 19.90
CA ARG A 139 -21.64 -6.29 19.53
C ARG A 139 -21.09 -5.45 18.38
N GLU A 140 -21.88 -5.20 17.34
CA GLU A 140 -21.50 -4.36 16.21
C GLU A 140 -21.16 -2.93 16.68
N GLN A 141 -21.94 -2.37 17.60
CA GLN A 141 -21.67 -1.04 18.19
C GLN A 141 -20.41 -1.03 19.06
N ALA A 142 -20.18 -2.08 19.84
CA ALA A 142 -18.98 -2.20 20.67
C ALA A 142 -17.72 -2.32 19.78
N GLN A 143 -17.77 -3.13 18.72
CA GLN A 143 -16.67 -3.26 17.77
C GLN A 143 -16.37 -1.93 17.07
N ALA A 144 -17.40 -1.23 16.58
CA ALA A 144 -17.22 0.08 15.93
C ALA A 144 -16.63 1.14 16.90
N ALA A 145 -16.99 1.07 18.19
CA ALA A 145 -16.41 1.95 19.19
C ALA A 145 -14.93 1.63 19.47
N GLU A 146 -14.57 0.36 19.52
CA GLU A 146 -13.18 -0.09 19.65
C GLU A 146 -12.34 0.35 18.44
N ASP A 147 -12.83 0.12 17.21
CA ASP A 147 -12.18 0.52 15.97
C ASP A 147 -11.94 2.03 15.93
N ALA A 148 -12.93 2.83 16.33
CA ALA A 148 -12.79 4.29 16.43
C ALA A 148 -11.70 4.73 17.42
N GLN A 149 -11.57 4.04 18.55
CA GLN A 149 -10.51 4.32 19.54
C GLN A 149 -9.13 3.93 18.97
N MET A 150 -9.02 2.80 18.31
CA MET A 150 -7.77 2.34 17.68
C MET A 150 -7.33 3.27 16.56
N LEU A 151 -8.25 3.72 15.69
CA LEU A 151 -7.96 4.73 14.66
C LEU A 151 -7.54 6.07 15.29
N GLY A 152 -8.16 6.46 16.40
CA GLY A 152 -7.75 7.63 17.17
C GLY A 152 -6.32 7.51 17.69
N ALA A 153 -5.96 6.38 18.27
CA ALA A 153 -4.60 6.10 18.73
C ALA A 153 -3.58 6.12 17.57
N ALA A 154 -3.92 5.51 16.44
CA ALA A 154 -3.09 5.56 15.22
C ALA A 154 -2.84 7.00 14.77
N SER A 155 -3.88 7.82 14.72
CA SER A 155 -3.77 9.24 14.32
C SER A 155 -2.88 10.05 15.26
N VAL A 156 -3.03 9.89 16.57
CA VAL A 156 -2.19 10.59 17.56
C VAL A 156 -0.72 10.17 17.41
N THR A 157 -0.46 8.87 17.27
CA THR A 157 0.90 8.35 17.06
C THR A 157 1.51 8.87 15.74
N ALA A 158 0.71 8.99 14.69
CA ALA A 158 1.17 9.55 13.42
C ALA A 158 1.49 11.06 13.51
N VAL A 159 0.77 11.82 14.34
CA VAL A 159 1.10 13.22 14.61
C VAL A 159 2.45 13.33 15.37
N ASP A 160 2.69 12.47 16.35
CA ASP A 160 4.00 12.39 17.05
C ASP A 160 5.13 12.06 16.08
N ALA A 161 4.90 11.13 15.14
CA ALA A 161 5.84 10.87 14.05
C ALA A 161 6.11 12.11 13.19
N GLY A 162 5.10 12.93 12.93
CA GLY A 162 5.24 14.22 12.23
C GLY A 162 6.16 15.20 12.98
N VAL A 163 6.07 15.23 14.31
CA VAL A 163 7.00 16.01 15.16
C VAL A 163 8.43 15.47 14.99
N ALA A 164 8.61 14.15 15.11
CA ALA A 164 9.92 13.51 14.94
C ALA A 164 10.54 13.77 13.54
N LEU A 165 9.70 13.76 12.48
CA LEU A 165 10.14 14.14 11.11
C LEU A 165 10.62 15.59 11.05
N THR A 166 9.93 16.51 11.72
CA THR A 166 10.28 17.93 11.76
C THR A 166 11.61 18.16 12.49
N GLU A 167 11.88 17.35 13.51
CA GLU A 167 13.14 17.36 14.25
C GLU A 167 14.29 16.63 13.53
N GLY A 168 14.06 16.01 12.35
CA GLY A 168 15.05 15.19 11.65
C GLY A 168 15.33 13.83 12.30
N LYS A 169 14.47 13.37 13.21
CA LYS A 169 14.57 12.08 13.91
C LYS A 169 13.89 10.98 13.09
N TYR A 170 14.42 10.70 11.91
CA TYR A 170 13.77 9.81 10.92
C TYR A 170 13.57 8.38 11.40
N GLN A 171 14.50 7.84 12.20
CA GLN A 171 14.36 6.51 12.79
C GLN A 171 13.15 6.44 13.72
N GLN A 172 13.03 7.40 14.63
CA GLN A 172 11.88 7.49 15.55
C GLN A 172 10.58 7.69 14.81
N ALA A 173 10.56 8.52 13.79
CA ALA A 173 9.38 8.74 12.96
C ALA A 173 8.94 7.44 12.25
N ALA A 174 9.88 6.66 11.74
CA ALA A 174 9.58 5.38 11.10
C ALA A 174 9.01 4.35 12.09
N GLU A 175 9.52 4.30 13.31
CA GLU A 175 9.01 3.43 14.38
C GLU A 175 7.58 3.82 14.78
N LEU A 176 7.32 5.11 14.98
CA LEU A 176 5.99 5.62 15.32
C LEU A 176 4.98 5.37 14.19
N LEU A 177 5.35 5.59 12.93
CA LEU A 177 4.47 5.30 11.79
C LEU A 177 4.19 3.81 11.63
N GLY A 178 5.17 2.96 11.95
CA GLY A 178 4.97 1.51 12.02
C GLY A 178 3.96 1.12 13.09
N GLN A 179 4.07 1.69 14.30
CA GLN A 179 3.11 1.48 15.39
C GLN A 179 1.72 2.01 15.03
N ALA A 180 1.63 3.20 14.42
CA ALA A 180 0.36 3.73 13.94
C ALA A 180 -0.32 2.77 12.96
N ALA A 181 0.44 2.16 12.04
CA ALA A 181 -0.09 1.16 11.11
C ALA A 181 -0.59 -0.12 11.81
N GLU A 182 0.05 -0.53 12.92
CA GLU A 182 -0.36 -1.70 13.73
C GLU A 182 -1.66 -1.44 14.49
N TYR A 183 -1.94 -0.20 14.89
CA TYR A 183 -3.18 0.17 15.56
C TYR A 183 -4.40 0.21 14.62
N VAL A 184 -4.19 0.31 13.32
CA VAL A 184 -5.30 0.39 12.35
C VAL A 184 -6.00 -0.97 12.23
N PRO A 185 -7.34 -1.03 12.44
CA PRO A 185 -8.12 -2.25 12.25
C PRO A 185 -7.99 -2.83 10.83
N ALA A 186 -8.20 -4.14 10.70
CA ALA A 186 -7.94 -4.87 9.46
C ALA A 186 -8.82 -4.44 8.27
N ASP A 187 -10.01 -3.92 8.56
CA ASP A 187 -10.99 -3.41 7.58
C ASP A 187 -10.72 -1.98 7.12
N HIS A 188 -9.64 -1.36 7.60
CA HIS A 188 -9.17 -0.03 7.21
C HIS A 188 -7.81 -0.06 6.46
N PRO A 189 -7.69 -0.75 5.32
CA PRO A 189 -6.40 -0.93 4.62
C PRO A 189 -5.84 0.37 4.05
N ASP A 190 -6.67 1.38 3.77
CA ASP A 190 -6.20 2.65 3.20
C ASP A 190 -5.45 3.49 4.23
N GLU A 191 -5.97 3.60 5.44
CA GLU A 191 -5.32 4.27 6.56
C GLU A 191 -4.01 3.55 6.92
N ARG A 192 -4.05 2.22 7.03
CA ARG A 192 -2.87 1.41 7.36
C ARG A 192 -1.78 1.59 6.32
N SER A 193 -2.11 1.46 5.04
CA SER A 193 -1.15 1.64 3.94
C SER A 193 -0.63 3.08 3.84
N GLY A 194 -1.41 4.06 4.29
CA GLY A 194 -0.99 5.45 4.43
C GLY A 194 0.15 5.60 5.44
N TYR A 195 -0.01 5.04 6.64
CA TYR A 195 1.05 5.08 7.67
C TYR A 195 2.28 4.27 7.26
N LEU A 196 2.11 3.10 6.63
CA LEU A 196 3.23 2.33 6.07
C LEU A 196 3.98 3.11 4.98
N SER A 197 3.27 3.84 4.11
CA SER A 197 3.92 4.72 3.12
C SER A 197 4.75 5.81 3.79
N GLY A 198 4.22 6.42 4.86
CA GLY A 198 4.94 7.38 5.68
C GLY A 198 6.18 6.76 6.35
N GLN A 199 6.07 5.55 6.91
CA GLN A 199 7.17 4.78 7.48
C GLN A 199 8.29 4.58 6.45
N ALA A 200 7.94 4.11 5.26
CA ALA A 200 8.91 3.92 4.18
C ALA A 200 9.57 5.23 3.76
N GLY A 201 8.81 6.34 3.73
CA GLY A 201 9.34 7.67 3.45
C GLY A 201 10.33 8.15 4.50
N ALA A 202 10.08 7.92 5.80
CA ALA A 202 11.00 8.25 6.88
C ALA A 202 12.29 7.42 6.80
N LEU A 203 12.18 6.11 6.56
CA LEU A 203 13.32 5.23 6.35
C LEU A 203 14.14 5.62 5.11
N TYR A 204 13.48 6.02 4.03
CA TYR A 204 14.17 6.53 2.84
C TYR A 204 15.00 7.77 3.16
N ARG A 205 14.42 8.76 3.87
CA ARG A 205 15.16 9.97 4.28
C ARG A 205 16.34 9.64 5.18
N LEU A 206 16.18 8.72 6.12
CA LEU A 206 17.28 8.25 6.96
C LEU A 206 18.43 7.69 6.11
N GLY A 207 18.09 6.86 5.12
CA GLY A 207 19.06 6.25 4.22
C GLY A 207 19.72 7.26 3.29
N GLU A 208 18.97 8.20 2.73
CA GLU A 208 19.47 9.22 1.80
C GLU A 208 20.37 10.23 2.50
N GLU A 209 19.97 10.78 3.65
CA GLU A 209 20.70 11.86 4.32
C GLU A 209 21.91 11.35 5.11
N ARG A 210 21.85 10.13 5.66
CA ARG A 210 22.91 9.56 6.49
C ARG A 210 23.72 8.45 5.81
N GLY A 211 23.40 8.10 4.57
CA GLY A 211 24.05 6.98 3.86
C GLY A 211 23.71 5.62 4.46
N ASP A 212 22.59 5.48 5.19
CA ASP A 212 22.20 4.22 5.82
C ASP A 212 21.52 3.28 4.84
N ASN A 213 22.31 2.38 4.26
CA ASN A 213 21.83 1.37 3.31
C ASN A 213 20.86 0.37 3.96
N ALA A 214 20.92 0.13 5.27
CA ALA A 214 19.98 -0.77 5.95
C ALA A 214 18.59 -0.12 6.02
N ALA A 215 18.53 1.18 6.30
CA ALA A 215 17.28 1.96 6.25
C ALA A 215 16.67 1.97 4.84
N LEU A 216 17.47 2.13 3.78
CA LEU A 216 16.98 2.04 2.40
C LEU A 216 16.40 0.65 2.07
N GLN A 217 17.05 -0.42 2.53
CA GLN A 217 16.54 -1.79 2.34
C GLN A 217 15.22 -2.00 3.09
N GLN A 218 15.08 -1.44 4.29
CA GLN A 218 13.82 -1.48 5.04
C GLN A 218 12.73 -0.68 4.33
N ALA A 219 13.03 0.53 3.83
CA ALA A 219 12.10 1.34 3.04
C ALA A 219 11.54 0.55 1.85
N ILE A 220 12.41 -0.13 1.09
CA ILE A 220 12.02 -0.96 -0.05
C ILE A 220 11.07 -2.09 0.39
N LYS A 221 11.36 -2.78 1.51
CA LYS A 221 10.48 -3.83 2.04
C LYS A 221 9.09 -3.28 2.41
N VAL A 222 9.06 -2.11 3.06
CA VAL A 222 7.81 -1.49 3.47
C VAL A 222 7.02 -1.02 2.25
N TYR A 223 7.64 -0.40 1.23
CA TYR A 223 6.94 -0.03 -0.01
C TYR A 223 6.33 -1.25 -0.72
N ARG A 224 7.05 -2.39 -0.76
CA ARG A 224 6.50 -3.64 -1.31
C ARG A 224 5.28 -4.12 -0.53
N ARG A 225 5.31 -4.05 0.81
CA ARG A 225 4.14 -4.35 1.65
C ARG A 225 2.97 -3.41 1.38
N VAL A 226 3.22 -2.12 1.18
CA VAL A 226 2.18 -1.16 0.79
C VAL A 226 1.53 -1.57 -0.53
N LEU A 227 2.30 -2.05 -1.51
CA LEU A 227 1.79 -2.50 -2.81
C LEU A 227 0.93 -3.78 -2.74
N GLU A 228 1.07 -4.59 -1.68
CA GLU A 228 0.19 -5.74 -1.41
C GLU A 228 -1.22 -5.27 -0.99
N GLU A 229 -1.32 -4.14 -0.30
CA GLU A 229 -2.59 -3.56 0.14
C GLU A 229 -3.18 -2.57 -0.87
N ARG A 230 -2.34 -1.74 -1.48
CA ARG A 230 -2.69 -0.82 -2.57
C ARG A 230 -2.52 -1.52 -3.90
N THR A 231 -3.52 -2.26 -4.34
CA THR A 231 -3.46 -2.89 -5.66
C THR A 231 -3.81 -1.89 -6.76
N ARG A 232 -3.32 -2.15 -7.96
CA ARG A 232 -3.59 -1.32 -9.15
C ARG A 232 -5.08 -1.18 -9.44
N GLU A 233 -5.83 -2.26 -9.24
CA GLU A 233 -7.28 -2.31 -9.51
C GLU A 233 -8.08 -1.48 -8.50
N ARG A 234 -7.62 -1.43 -7.25
CA ARG A 234 -8.35 -0.75 -6.17
C ARG A 234 -8.05 0.75 -6.09
N VAL A 235 -6.78 1.12 -6.14
CA VAL A 235 -6.31 2.50 -5.97
C VAL A 235 -5.15 2.82 -6.93
N PRO A 236 -5.43 2.90 -8.25
CA PRO A 236 -4.40 2.97 -9.30
C PRO A 236 -3.41 4.12 -9.12
N LEU A 237 -3.86 5.31 -8.71
CA LEU A 237 -3.00 6.48 -8.55
C LEU A 237 -2.09 6.35 -7.31
N ASP A 238 -2.60 5.84 -6.18
CA ASP A 238 -1.80 5.61 -4.98
C ASP A 238 -0.82 4.45 -5.16
N TRP A 239 -1.23 3.42 -5.91
CA TRP A 239 -0.36 2.35 -6.33
C TRP A 239 0.79 2.89 -7.19
N ALA A 240 0.51 3.72 -8.18
CA ALA A 240 1.51 4.34 -9.04
C ALA A 240 2.44 5.29 -8.26
N ALA A 241 1.92 6.03 -7.27
CA ALA A 241 2.73 6.84 -6.36
C ALA A 241 3.70 5.96 -5.56
N THR A 242 3.23 4.83 -5.07
CA THR A 242 4.05 3.87 -4.31
C THR A 242 5.11 3.23 -5.20
N GLN A 243 4.78 2.86 -6.44
CA GLN A 243 5.74 2.36 -7.43
C GLN A 243 6.85 3.38 -7.73
N ASN A 244 6.49 4.67 -7.92
CA ASN A 244 7.48 5.72 -8.10
C ASN A 244 8.42 5.84 -6.89
N ASN A 245 7.88 5.80 -5.67
CA ASN A 245 8.69 5.92 -4.45
C ASN A 245 9.58 4.70 -4.21
N LEU A 246 9.08 3.50 -4.52
CA LEU A 246 9.89 2.27 -4.56
C LEU A 246 11.05 2.41 -5.55
N GLY A 247 10.78 2.92 -6.75
CA GLY A 247 11.80 3.20 -7.76
C GLY A 247 12.89 4.15 -7.25
N ILE A 248 12.51 5.23 -6.54
CA ILE A 248 13.45 6.18 -5.92
C ILE A 248 14.35 5.47 -4.90
N ALA A 249 13.77 4.67 -4.00
CA ALA A 249 14.53 3.96 -2.96
C ALA A 249 15.49 2.92 -3.56
N LEU A 250 15.04 2.16 -4.59
CA LEU A 250 15.87 1.20 -5.32
C LEU A 250 17.04 1.87 -6.03
N ARG A 251 16.79 3.00 -6.72
CA ARG A 251 17.83 3.77 -7.40
C ARG A 251 18.86 4.31 -6.40
N THR A 252 18.42 4.86 -5.27
CA THR A 252 19.31 5.42 -4.24
C THR A 252 20.17 4.33 -3.60
N LEU A 253 19.63 3.15 -3.33
CA LEU A 253 20.41 2.02 -2.82
C LEU A 253 21.42 1.51 -3.85
N GLY A 254 21.14 1.67 -5.14
CA GLY A 254 22.06 1.36 -6.23
C GLY A 254 22.23 -0.15 -6.50
N GLY A 255 23.21 -0.47 -7.36
CA GLY A 255 23.41 -1.83 -7.88
C GLY A 255 22.61 -2.08 -9.17
N THR A 256 23.19 -2.78 -10.15
CA THR A 256 22.58 -2.93 -11.49
C THR A 256 21.19 -3.57 -11.43
N ALA A 257 21.06 -4.69 -10.74
CA ALA A 257 19.77 -5.38 -10.61
C ALA A 257 18.67 -4.49 -9.96
N ARG A 258 19.02 -3.65 -8.98
CA ARG A 258 18.07 -2.73 -8.34
C ARG A 258 17.72 -1.56 -9.25
N LEU A 259 18.64 -1.10 -10.08
CA LEU A 259 18.37 -0.06 -11.08
C LEU A 259 17.41 -0.57 -12.15
N ASP A 260 17.55 -1.83 -12.61
CA ASP A 260 16.57 -2.45 -13.52
C ASP A 260 15.19 -2.56 -12.88
N GLU A 261 15.12 -2.94 -11.60
CA GLU A 261 13.87 -2.97 -10.83
C GLU A 261 13.28 -1.57 -10.66
N ALA A 262 14.11 -0.55 -10.44
CA ALA A 262 13.67 0.85 -10.38
C ALA A 262 13.06 1.31 -11.71
N VAL A 263 13.70 0.99 -12.84
CA VAL A 263 13.18 1.28 -14.19
C VAL A 263 11.83 0.61 -14.40
N ALA A 264 11.70 -0.67 -14.00
CA ALA A 264 10.42 -1.38 -14.09
C ALA A 264 9.34 -0.70 -13.23
N ALA A 265 9.65 -0.31 -11.98
CA ALA A 265 8.72 0.36 -11.08
C ALA A 265 8.26 1.74 -11.65
N TYR A 266 9.18 2.54 -12.21
CA TYR A 266 8.80 3.80 -12.85
C TYR A 266 7.92 3.60 -14.09
N ARG A 267 8.22 2.60 -14.92
CA ARG A 267 7.39 2.27 -16.08
C ARG A 267 5.98 1.85 -15.65
N SER A 268 5.87 1.01 -14.64
CA SER A 268 4.59 0.62 -14.05
C SER A 268 3.82 1.84 -13.51
N ALA A 269 4.50 2.76 -12.82
CA ALA A 269 3.87 4.00 -12.35
C ALA A 269 3.33 4.86 -13.50
N LEU A 270 4.03 4.92 -14.63
CA LEU A 270 3.64 5.69 -15.83
C LEU A 270 2.43 5.11 -16.57
N GLU A 271 2.07 3.85 -16.32
CA GLU A 271 0.85 3.27 -16.90
C GLU A 271 -0.43 3.89 -16.31
N GLU A 272 -0.38 4.34 -15.05
CA GLU A 272 -1.51 4.99 -14.36
C GLU A 272 -1.36 6.52 -14.28
N ARG A 273 -0.14 7.00 -14.04
CA ARG A 273 0.18 8.43 -14.09
C ARG A 273 0.40 8.83 -15.53
N THR A 274 -0.69 9.07 -16.26
CA THR A 274 -0.60 9.54 -17.64
C THR A 274 -0.44 11.05 -17.68
N ARG A 275 0.05 11.55 -18.80
CA ARG A 275 0.23 12.98 -19.03
C ARG A 275 -1.09 13.77 -18.92
N GLU A 276 -2.17 13.16 -19.38
CA GLU A 276 -3.51 13.76 -19.39
C GLU A 276 -4.11 13.88 -17.99
N LEU A 277 -3.88 12.85 -17.14
CA LEU A 277 -4.47 12.80 -15.80
C LEU A 277 -3.64 13.57 -14.77
N MET A 278 -2.33 13.40 -14.80
CA MET A 278 -1.41 13.93 -13.78
C MET A 278 -0.11 14.46 -14.43
N PRO A 279 -0.16 15.53 -15.21
CA PRO A 279 0.97 15.99 -16.03
C PRO A 279 2.26 16.24 -15.25
N LEU A 280 2.20 16.81 -14.05
CA LEU A 280 3.38 17.09 -13.24
C LEU A 280 3.97 15.85 -12.56
N ASP A 281 3.12 14.93 -12.10
CA ASP A 281 3.56 13.65 -11.52
C ASP A 281 4.11 12.74 -12.60
N TRP A 282 3.49 12.73 -13.77
CA TRP A 282 4.00 12.05 -14.96
C TRP A 282 5.39 12.55 -15.32
N ALA A 283 5.57 13.86 -15.43
CA ALA A 283 6.87 14.46 -15.74
C ALA A 283 7.92 14.18 -14.64
N THR A 284 7.49 14.14 -13.38
CA THR A 284 8.36 13.76 -12.26
C THR A 284 8.81 12.31 -12.38
N THR A 285 7.89 11.42 -12.71
CA THR A 285 8.20 9.99 -12.91
C THR A 285 9.07 9.77 -14.14
N GLN A 286 8.84 10.51 -15.24
CA GLN A 286 9.70 10.50 -16.43
C GLN A 286 11.13 10.96 -16.11
N ASN A 287 11.30 12.05 -15.35
CA ASN A 287 12.63 12.48 -14.92
C ASN A 287 13.32 11.45 -14.03
N ASN A 288 12.59 10.79 -13.12
CA ASN A 288 13.13 9.74 -12.26
C ASN A 288 13.54 8.50 -13.06
N LEU A 289 12.75 8.12 -14.06
CA LEU A 289 13.07 7.06 -15.02
C LEU A 289 14.36 7.42 -15.78
N GLY A 290 14.47 8.65 -16.27
CA GLY A 290 15.68 9.15 -16.92
C GLY A 290 16.92 9.03 -16.04
N ASN A 291 16.82 9.38 -14.75
CA ASN A 291 17.93 9.26 -13.80
C ASN A 291 18.37 7.80 -13.60
N ALA A 292 17.44 6.85 -13.49
CA ALA A 292 17.77 5.43 -13.36
C ALA A 292 18.43 4.88 -14.64
N LEU A 293 17.87 5.24 -15.80
CA LEU A 293 18.39 4.85 -17.12
C LEU A 293 19.79 5.44 -17.39
N LEU A 294 20.04 6.70 -17.02
CA LEU A 294 21.35 7.32 -17.10
C LEU A 294 22.38 6.54 -16.26
N THR A 295 22.02 6.24 -15.00
CA THR A 295 22.92 5.50 -14.09
C THR A 295 23.21 4.08 -14.60
N LEU A 296 22.24 3.39 -15.21
CA LEU A 296 22.45 2.12 -15.89
C LEU A 296 23.33 2.30 -17.13
N GLY A 297 23.00 3.29 -17.96
CA GLY A 297 23.75 3.60 -19.16
C GLY A 297 25.21 3.90 -18.89
N ASP A 298 25.55 4.61 -17.81
CA ASP A 298 26.94 4.88 -17.42
C ASP A 298 27.75 3.59 -17.10
N ARG A 299 27.05 2.53 -16.65
CA ARG A 299 27.68 1.22 -16.32
C ARG A 299 27.76 0.27 -17.49
N GLU A 300 26.93 0.45 -18.51
CA GLU A 300 26.89 -0.37 -19.71
C GLU A 300 27.80 0.23 -20.80
N SER A 301 28.31 -0.59 -21.69
CA SER A 301 29.11 -0.12 -22.86
C SER A 301 28.22 0.39 -24.00
N GLY A 302 26.95 0.00 -24.05
CA GLY A 302 25.99 0.38 -25.08
C GLY A 302 25.34 1.75 -24.84
N SER A 303 24.76 2.35 -25.87
CA SER A 303 24.08 3.67 -25.79
C SER A 303 22.57 3.59 -25.59
N ALA A 304 21.96 2.40 -25.70
CA ALA A 304 20.49 2.25 -25.68
C ALA A 304 19.84 2.86 -24.43
N ARG A 305 20.38 2.58 -23.23
CA ARG A 305 19.83 3.14 -21.97
C ARG A 305 19.98 4.67 -21.91
N LEU A 306 21.06 5.20 -22.46
CA LEU A 306 21.28 6.65 -22.50
C LEU A 306 20.30 7.34 -23.47
N GLU A 307 20.00 6.72 -24.61
CA GLU A 307 18.99 7.22 -25.55
C GLU A 307 17.58 7.20 -24.91
N GLU A 308 17.23 6.13 -24.18
CA GLU A 308 16.00 6.07 -23.40
C GLU A 308 15.96 7.17 -22.33
N ALA A 309 17.09 7.43 -21.65
CA ALA A 309 17.18 8.50 -20.66
C ALA A 309 16.93 9.88 -21.27
N VAL A 310 17.55 10.17 -22.44
CA VAL A 310 17.33 11.40 -23.20
C VAL A 310 15.85 11.56 -23.58
N ALA A 311 15.21 10.48 -24.04
CA ALA A 311 13.79 10.49 -24.39
C ALA A 311 12.91 10.80 -23.16
N ALA A 312 13.19 10.17 -22.02
CA ALA A 312 12.47 10.38 -20.76
C ALA A 312 12.62 11.82 -20.23
N TYR A 313 13.82 12.41 -20.29
CA TYR A 313 14.02 13.80 -19.88
C TYR A 313 13.31 14.79 -20.83
N ARG A 314 13.36 14.55 -22.15
CA ARG A 314 12.63 15.36 -23.11
C ARG A 314 11.12 15.30 -22.85
N ALA A 315 10.58 14.11 -22.59
CA ALA A 315 9.19 13.92 -22.20
C ALA A 315 8.85 14.72 -20.92
N ALA A 316 9.71 14.64 -19.89
CA ALA A 316 9.51 15.41 -18.66
C ALA A 316 9.47 16.94 -18.91
N LEU A 317 10.29 17.45 -19.83
CA LEU A 317 10.37 18.87 -20.19
C LEU A 317 9.15 19.38 -20.94
N GLU A 318 8.30 18.51 -21.48
CA GLU A 318 7.04 18.92 -22.09
C GLU A 318 6.06 19.51 -21.07
N GLU A 319 6.09 19.05 -19.81
CA GLU A 319 5.23 19.54 -18.74
C GLU A 319 5.97 20.38 -17.69
N ARG A 320 7.24 20.07 -17.43
CA ARG A 320 8.12 20.91 -16.63
C ARG A 320 8.63 22.04 -17.50
N THR A 321 7.86 23.12 -17.62
CA THR A 321 8.30 24.29 -18.38
C THR A 321 8.99 25.31 -17.47
N ARG A 322 9.74 26.20 -18.08
CA ARG A 322 10.45 27.28 -17.37
C ARG A 322 9.49 28.18 -16.57
N GLU A 323 8.30 28.39 -17.10
CA GLU A 323 7.27 29.25 -16.49
C GLU A 323 6.56 28.56 -15.33
N ARG A 324 6.26 27.26 -15.47
CA ARG A 324 5.49 26.51 -14.47
C ARG A 324 6.34 26.03 -13.31
N MET A 325 7.53 25.51 -13.60
CA MET A 325 8.42 24.85 -12.61
C MET A 325 9.88 25.19 -12.89
N PRO A 326 10.32 26.46 -12.76
CA PRO A 326 11.62 26.92 -13.23
C PRO A 326 12.81 26.10 -12.71
N LEU A 327 12.88 25.80 -11.40
CA LEU A 327 14.01 25.04 -10.83
C LEU A 327 14.00 23.58 -11.25
N GLN A 328 12.84 22.95 -11.29
CA GLN A 328 12.70 21.55 -11.74
C GLN A 328 12.98 21.42 -13.24
N TRP A 329 12.53 22.39 -14.03
CA TRP A 329 12.89 22.49 -15.44
C TRP A 329 14.40 22.58 -15.63
N ALA A 330 15.07 23.47 -14.91
CA ALA A 330 16.51 23.64 -15.00
C ALA A 330 17.28 22.39 -14.54
N THR A 331 16.81 21.72 -13.48
CA THR A 331 17.37 20.42 -13.04
C THR A 331 17.19 19.34 -14.11
N THR A 332 16.03 19.31 -14.78
CA THR A 332 15.79 18.33 -15.86
C THR A 332 16.65 18.65 -17.09
N GLN A 333 16.88 19.95 -17.40
CA GLN A 333 17.83 20.36 -18.43
C GLN A 333 19.26 19.92 -18.14
N MET A 334 19.72 20.09 -16.87
CA MET A 334 21.02 19.59 -16.43
C MET A 334 21.13 18.06 -16.59
N ASN A 335 20.10 17.32 -16.18
CA ASN A 335 20.07 15.86 -16.29
C ASN A 335 20.08 15.41 -17.76
N LEU A 336 19.33 16.09 -18.64
CA LEU A 336 19.38 15.88 -20.09
C LEU A 336 20.78 16.13 -20.64
N GLY A 337 21.42 17.23 -20.22
CA GLY A 337 22.80 17.55 -20.56
C GLY A 337 23.77 16.44 -20.16
N ASN A 338 23.63 15.86 -18.97
CA ASN A 338 24.48 14.75 -18.50
C ASN A 338 24.33 13.52 -19.39
N ALA A 339 23.10 13.12 -19.75
CA ALA A 339 22.87 11.97 -20.64
C ALA A 339 23.44 12.21 -22.05
N LEU A 340 23.20 13.40 -22.60
CA LEU A 340 23.75 13.79 -23.92
C LEU A 340 25.27 13.88 -23.92
N GLN A 341 25.88 14.36 -22.85
CA GLN A 341 27.33 14.42 -22.69
C GLN A 341 27.95 12.99 -22.65
N THR A 342 27.34 12.06 -21.90
CA THR A 342 27.80 10.66 -21.86
C THR A 342 27.67 10.00 -23.24
N LEU A 343 26.57 10.22 -23.95
CA LEU A 343 26.41 9.80 -25.34
C LEU A 343 27.47 10.41 -26.23
N GLY A 344 27.64 11.73 -26.14
CA GLY A 344 28.63 12.44 -26.92
C GLY A 344 30.06 11.99 -26.65
N TRP A 345 30.39 11.59 -25.41
CA TRP A 345 31.69 11.02 -25.09
C TRP A 345 31.94 9.67 -25.81
N ARG A 346 30.89 8.86 -25.98
CA ARG A 346 30.95 7.56 -26.67
C ARG A 346 30.95 7.67 -28.19
N GLU A 347 30.30 8.70 -28.72
CA GLU A 347 30.22 8.95 -30.15
C GLU A 347 31.43 9.76 -30.65
N ARG A 348 31.71 9.69 -31.96
CA ARG A 348 32.81 10.45 -32.56
C ARG A 348 32.41 11.88 -32.99
N GLY A 349 31.13 12.13 -33.18
CA GLY A 349 30.57 13.40 -33.61
C GLY A 349 30.46 14.45 -32.50
N THR A 350 30.17 15.71 -32.85
CA THR A 350 30.00 16.82 -31.89
C THR A 350 28.54 17.09 -31.51
N ALA A 351 27.57 16.65 -32.31
CA ALA A 351 26.16 17.01 -32.18
C ALA A 351 25.59 16.77 -30.77
N ARG A 352 25.84 15.62 -30.15
CA ARG A 352 25.36 15.32 -28.80
C ARG A 352 25.98 16.23 -27.73
N LEU A 353 27.26 16.59 -27.91
CA LEU A 353 27.95 17.51 -27.00
C LEU A 353 27.42 18.95 -27.17
N GLU A 354 27.10 19.36 -28.37
CA GLU A 354 26.49 20.67 -28.66
C GLU A 354 25.08 20.77 -28.04
N GLU A 355 24.27 19.71 -28.17
CA GLU A 355 22.99 19.61 -27.48
C GLU A 355 23.16 19.65 -25.94
N ALA A 356 24.18 18.94 -25.38
CA ALA A 356 24.47 18.97 -23.95
C ALA A 356 24.81 20.40 -23.47
N VAL A 357 25.69 21.11 -24.19
CA VAL A 357 26.06 22.49 -23.90
C VAL A 357 24.83 23.41 -23.94
N ALA A 358 23.95 23.24 -24.94
CA ALA A 358 22.70 24.01 -25.02
C ALA A 358 21.78 23.73 -23.81
N ALA A 359 21.64 22.47 -23.39
CA ALA A 359 20.83 22.09 -22.22
C ALA A 359 21.40 22.69 -20.91
N TYR A 360 22.71 22.63 -20.69
CA TYR A 360 23.33 23.25 -19.53
C TYR A 360 23.16 24.76 -19.49
N ARG A 361 23.38 25.44 -20.63
CA ARG A 361 23.17 26.89 -20.74
C ARG A 361 21.72 27.28 -20.44
N ALA A 362 20.74 26.51 -20.96
CA ALA A 362 19.35 26.70 -20.65
C ALA A 362 19.09 26.57 -19.14
N GLY A 363 19.64 25.54 -18.49
CA GLY A 363 19.53 25.38 -17.04
C GLY A 363 20.09 26.59 -16.25
N LEU A 364 21.25 27.09 -16.67
CA LEU A 364 21.93 28.22 -16.03
C LEU A 364 21.17 29.56 -16.15
N GLU A 365 20.24 29.69 -17.11
CA GLU A 365 19.37 30.89 -17.17
C GLU A 365 18.43 31.01 -15.95
N VAL A 366 18.14 29.91 -15.26
CA VAL A 366 17.28 29.83 -14.07
C VAL A 366 18.05 29.55 -12.81
N GLN A 367 19.01 28.62 -12.87
CA GLN A 367 19.94 28.33 -11.78
C GLN A 367 21.00 29.43 -11.76
N THR A 368 20.74 30.51 -11.03
CA THR A 368 21.75 31.55 -10.84
C THR A 368 22.55 31.32 -9.57
N ARG A 369 23.74 31.90 -9.51
CA ARG A 369 24.63 31.81 -8.36
C ARG A 369 23.95 32.27 -7.06
N GLU A 370 23.13 33.30 -7.15
CA GLU A 370 22.42 33.92 -6.01
C GLU A 370 21.27 33.04 -5.49
N ARG A 371 20.60 32.33 -6.40
CA ARG A 371 19.42 31.54 -6.04
C ARG A 371 19.76 30.13 -5.54
N VAL A 372 20.67 29.47 -6.24
CA VAL A 372 21.01 28.06 -5.98
C VAL A 372 22.50 27.81 -6.24
N PRO A 373 23.42 28.38 -5.42
CA PRO A 373 24.86 28.44 -5.69
C PRO A 373 25.49 27.08 -5.97
N LEU A 374 25.12 26.04 -5.20
CA LEU A 374 25.70 24.71 -5.38
C LEU A 374 25.24 24.00 -6.65
N GLN A 375 23.96 24.12 -7.01
CA GLN A 375 23.43 23.55 -8.24
C GLN A 375 23.96 24.31 -9.46
N TRP A 376 24.08 25.63 -9.36
CA TRP A 376 24.70 26.46 -10.37
C TRP A 376 26.16 26.03 -10.61
N ALA A 377 26.93 25.85 -9.56
CA ALA A 377 28.33 25.40 -9.67
C ALA A 377 28.45 24.00 -10.28
N GLU A 378 27.55 23.09 -9.95
CA GLU A 378 27.50 21.76 -10.54
C GLU A 378 27.19 21.81 -12.03
N THR A 379 26.23 22.66 -12.44
CA THR A 379 25.92 22.86 -13.86
C THR A 379 27.07 23.52 -14.60
N GLN A 380 27.78 24.47 -14.00
CA GLN A 380 29.00 25.07 -14.56
C GLN A 380 30.12 24.05 -14.75
N TYR A 381 30.37 23.18 -13.77
CA TYR A 381 31.33 22.08 -13.89
C TYR A 381 30.97 21.14 -15.06
N ASN A 382 29.71 20.73 -15.18
CA ASN A 382 29.28 19.85 -16.26
C ASN A 382 29.37 20.56 -17.64
N LEU A 383 29.01 21.84 -17.70
CA LEU A 383 29.21 22.66 -18.89
C LEU A 383 30.70 22.73 -19.30
N GLY A 384 31.60 23.01 -18.33
CA GLY A 384 33.05 23.04 -18.58
C GLY A 384 33.55 21.74 -19.18
N ARG A 385 33.12 20.61 -18.63
CA ARG A 385 33.48 19.26 -19.13
C ARG A 385 32.97 19.00 -20.55
N ALA A 386 31.72 19.39 -20.86
CA ALA A 386 31.16 19.24 -22.21
C ALA A 386 31.90 20.11 -23.24
N LEU A 387 32.21 21.37 -22.87
CA LEU A 387 32.97 22.30 -23.70
C LEU A 387 34.41 21.83 -23.91
N TRP A 388 35.06 21.24 -22.90
CA TRP A 388 36.39 20.64 -23.06
C TRP A 388 36.37 19.47 -24.07
N LEU A 389 35.36 18.60 -24.00
CA LEU A 389 35.19 17.50 -24.97
C LEU A 389 35.01 18.02 -26.40
N LEU A 390 34.16 19.07 -26.58
CA LEU A 390 34.02 19.77 -27.87
C LEU A 390 35.35 20.37 -28.33
N GLY A 391 36.01 21.08 -27.42
CA GLY A 391 37.28 21.71 -27.71
C GLY A 391 38.33 20.71 -28.13
N LYS A 392 38.36 19.48 -27.58
CA LYS A 392 39.27 18.41 -28.04
C LYS A 392 39.00 17.92 -29.47
N ARG A 393 37.73 18.00 -29.92
CA ARG A 393 37.34 17.52 -31.25
C ARG A 393 37.45 18.57 -32.31
N GLU A 394 37.44 19.84 -31.94
CA GLU A 394 37.61 20.96 -32.87
C GLU A 394 39.01 21.57 -32.78
N SER A 395 39.44 22.21 -33.87
CA SER A 395 40.76 22.81 -33.94
C SER A 395 40.85 24.19 -33.27
N GLY A 396 39.73 24.84 -33.03
CA GLY A 396 39.65 26.17 -32.40
C GLY A 396 39.89 26.17 -30.90
N THR A 397 40.12 27.36 -30.33
CA THR A 397 40.28 27.54 -28.87
C THR A 397 39.05 28.10 -28.18
N ALA A 398 37.98 28.45 -28.90
CA ALA A 398 36.81 29.11 -28.34
C ALA A 398 36.12 28.29 -27.22
N TYR A 399 35.83 26.99 -27.50
CA TYR A 399 35.22 26.10 -26.51
C TYR A 399 36.14 25.87 -25.30
N LEU A 400 37.44 25.78 -25.50
CA LEU A 400 38.38 25.61 -24.40
C LEU A 400 38.45 26.85 -23.48
N LYS A 401 38.40 28.05 -24.07
CA LYS A 401 38.34 29.30 -23.27
C LYS A 401 37.05 29.40 -22.46
N GLU A 402 35.92 29.03 -23.06
CA GLU A 402 34.65 29.00 -22.37
C GLU A 402 34.63 27.92 -21.27
N ALA A 403 35.24 26.74 -21.51
CA ALA A 403 35.39 25.70 -20.51
C ALA A 403 36.20 26.17 -19.28
N VAL A 404 37.33 26.86 -19.51
CA VAL A 404 38.12 27.47 -18.43
C VAL A 404 37.28 28.46 -17.61
N ALA A 405 36.45 29.28 -18.27
CA ALA A 405 35.57 30.22 -17.57
C ALA A 405 34.52 29.50 -16.73
N ALA A 406 33.89 28.43 -17.23
CA ALA A 406 32.91 27.62 -16.54
C ALA A 406 33.53 26.88 -15.33
N ASP A 407 34.70 26.27 -15.48
CA ASP A 407 35.41 25.60 -14.39
C ASP A 407 35.79 26.58 -13.26
N ARG A 408 36.31 27.77 -13.61
CA ARG A 408 36.60 28.84 -12.65
C ARG A 408 35.34 29.32 -11.93
N ALA A 409 34.24 29.43 -12.65
CA ALA A 409 32.93 29.78 -12.06
C ALA A 409 32.49 28.73 -11.05
N ALA A 410 32.60 27.44 -11.36
CA ALA A 410 32.30 26.35 -10.47
C ALA A 410 33.16 26.38 -9.19
N LEU A 411 34.48 26.63 -9.32
CA LEU A 411 35.43 26.74 -8.20
C LEU A 411 35.14 27.90 -7.23
N ALA A 412 34.42 28.93 -7.68
CA ALA A 412 33.99 30.02 -6.82
C ALA A 412 33.02 29.60 -5.70
N GLU A 413 32.27 28.51 -5.90
CA GLU A 413 31.32 27.97 -4.89
C GLU A 413 31.74 26.61 -4.34
N THR A 414 32.48 25.79 -5.10
CA THR A 414 33.01 24.51 -4.63
C THR A 414 34.42 24.72 -4.06
N THR A 415 34.51 25.08 -2.78
CA THR A 415 35.79 25.24 -2.13
C THR A 415 36.32 23.93 -1.53
N ARG A 416 37.63 23.86 -1.32
CA ARG A 416 38.30 22.69 -0.74
C ARG A 416 37.72 22.30 0.64
N GLU A 417 37.41 23.31 1.46
CA GLU A 417 36.89 23.15 2.83
C GLU A 417 35.45 22.65 2.85
N ARG A 418 34.63 23.10 1.90
CA ARG A 418 33.19 22.81 1.88
C ARG A 418 32.86 21.51 1.09
N MET A 419 33.57 21.29 0.00
CA MET A 419 33.27 20.20 -0.93
C MET A 419 34.56 19.62 -1.55
N PRO A 420 35.46 19.00 -0.76
CA PRO A 420 36.80 18.61 -1.20
C PRO A 420 36.83 17.75 -2.45
N GLN A 421 35.90 16.80 -2.58
CA GLN A 421 35.86 15.93 -3.76
C GLN A 421 35.44 16.68 -5.04
N LYS A 422 34.36 17.49 -4.98
CA LYS A 422 33.91 18.28 -6.14
C LYS A 422 34.96 19.33 -6.53
N TRP A 423 35.59 19.97 -5.54
CA TRP A 423 36.68 20.87 -5.76
C TRP A 423 37.84 20.19 -6.51
N ALA A 424 38.28 19.02 -6.06
CA ALA A 424 39.37 18.26 -6.69
C ALA A 424 39.02 17.88 -8.13
N MET A 425 37.82 17.40 -8.38
CA MET A 425 37.32 17.06 -9.72
C MET A 425 37.30 18.29 -10.64
N THR A 426 36.90 19.45 -10.12
CA THR A 426 36.87 20.71 -10.89
C THR A 426 38.27 21.22 -11.18
N GLN A 427 39.22 21.09 -10.25
CA GLN A 427 40.63 21.43 -10.47
C GLN A 427 41.28 20.57 -11.56
N VAL A 428 40.98 19.28 -11.58
CA VAL A 428 41.46 18.38 -12.64
C VAL A 428 40.84 18.78 -13.99
N ASN A 429 39.55 19.06 -14.05
CA ASN A 429 38.89 19.48 -15.28
C ASN A 429 39.50 20.79 -15.82
N LEU A 430 39.67 21.80 -14.96
CA LEU A 430 40.34 23.05 -15.28
C LEU A 430 41.77 22.83 -15.79
N GLY A 431 42.56 21.99 -15.11
CA GLY A 431 43.93 21.68 -15.48
C GLY A 431 44.01 21.01 -16.85
N CYS A 432 43.15 20.04 -17.13
CA CYS A 432 43.07 19.39 -18.44
C CYS A 432 42.66 20.35 -19.55
N THR A 433 41.71 21.24 -19.28
CA THR A 433 41.25 22.28 -20.21
C THR A 433 42.37 23.26 -20.53
N LEU A 434 43.09 23.74 -19.52
CA LEU A 434 44.21 24.65 -19.65
C LEU A 434 45.39 24.00 -20.40
N LEU A 435 45.67 22.72 -20.16
CA LEU A 435 46.69 21.94 -20.90
C LEU A 435 46.37 21.90 -22.41
N GLU A 436 45.12 21.56 -22.79
CA GLU A 436 44.70 21.52 -24.18
C GLU A 436 44.73 22.91 -24.84
N LEU A 437 44.31 23.95 -24.10
CA LEU A 437 44.41 25.33 -24.56
C LEU A 437 45.87 25.77 -24.73
N GLY A 438 46.69 25.45 -23.71
CA GLY A 438 48.13 25.77 -23.74
C GLY A 438 48.87 25.09 -24.90
N LYS A 439 48.51 23.87 -25.29
CA LYS A 439 49.07 23.19 -26.46
C LYS A 439 48.78 23.93 -27.77
N ARG A 440 47.66 24.62 -27.87
CA ARG A 440 47.23 25.33 -29.10
C ARG A 440 47.66 26.78 -29.17
N GLU A 441 47.90 27.39 -28.04
CA GLU A 441 48.37 28.79 -27.97
C GLU A 441 49.90 28.89 -27.83
N ARG A 442 50.45 30.05 -28.18
CA ARG A 442 51.87 30.30 -27.97
C ARG A 442 52.16 30.71 -26.52
N GLY A 443 53.35 30.40 -26.04
CA GLY A 443 53.75 30.72 -24.68
C GLY A 443 53.43 29.61 -23.68
N THR A 444 53.80 29.83 -22.40
CA THR A 444 53.69 28.81 -21.33
C THR A 444 52.64 29.13 -20.29
N ALA A 445 52.03 30.32 -20.32
CA ALA A 445 51.13 30.79 -19.26
C ALA A 445 49.99 29.82 -18.92
N HIS A 446 49.26 29.32 -19.93
CA HIS A 446 48.17 28.35 -19.68
C HIS A 446 48.67 26.97 -19.26
N LEU A 447 49.88 26.57 -19.69
CA LEU A 447 50.53 25.34 -19.25
C LEU A 447 50.94 25.45 -17.76
N GLU A 448 51.49 26.61 -17.34
CA GLU A 448 51.86 26.88 -15.93
C GLU A 448 50.60 26.89 -15.04
N GLU A 449 49.52 27.51 -15.49
CA GLU A 449 48.20 27.45 -14.78
C GLU A 449 47.69 26.02 -14.72
N ALA A 450 47.84 25.21 -15.77
CA ALA A 450 47.46 23.80 -15.77
C ALA A 450 48.23 23.00 -14.71
N VAL A 451 49.54 23.19 -14.67
CA VAL A 451 50.42 22.61 -13.64
C VAL A 451 49.97 23.00 -12.23
N ALA A 452 49.62 24.28 -12.02
CA ALA A 452 49.14 24.77 -10.71
C ALA A 452 47.85 24.11 -10.30
N ALA A 453 46.82 24.04 -11.22
CA ALA A 453 45.52 23.41 -10.95
C ALA A 453 45.66 21.92 -10.66
N LEU A 454 46.39 21.17 -11.47
CA LEU A 454 46.60 19.74 -11.29
C LEU A 454 47.41 19.43 -10.01
N ASN A 455 48.41 20.23 -9.68
CA ASN A 455 49.18 20.08 -8.45
C ASN A 455 48.34 20.37 -7.21
N ALA A 456 47.42 21.35 -7.26
CA ALA A 456 46.49 21.63 -6.19
C ALA A 456 45.60 20.45 -5.88
N CYS A 457 45.11 19.74 -6.91
CA CYS A 457 44.36 18.49 -6.72
C CYS A 457 45.23 17.40 -6.10
N LEU A 458 46.46 17.15 -6.61
CA LEU A 458 47.34 16.06 -6.17
C LEU A 458 47.64 16.03 -4.68
N ALA A 459 47.53 17.18 -3.99
CA ALA A 459 47.72 17.28 -2.56
C ALA A 459 46.62 16.54 -1.75
N ASP A 460 45.37 16.41 -2.28
CA ASP A 460 44.23 15.84 -1.56
C ASP A 460 43.32 15.01 -2.47
N CYS A 461 43.81 14.58 -3.62
CA CYS A 461 43.01 13.87 -4.62
C CYS A 461 42.57 12.50 -4.12
N PRO A 462 41.31 12.06 -4.40
CA PRO A 462 40.96 10.66 -4.33
C PRO A 462 41.92 9.81 -5.19
N GLN A 463 42.25 8.61 -4.71
CA GLN A 463 43.28 7.76 -5.33
C GLN A 463 43.03 7.50 -6.81
N ASP A 464 41.78 7.30 -7.21
CA ASP A 464 41.36 7.05 -8.59
C ASP A 464 41.60 8.26 -9.52
N LEU A 465 41.47 9.47 -8.99
CA LEU A 465 41.65 10.72 -9.72
C LEU A 465 43.14 11.15 -9.74
N ALA A 466 43.91 10.75 -8.72
CA ALA A 466 45.29 11.15 -8.55
C ALA A 466 46.19 10.68 -9.72
N GLN A 467 46.01 9.45 -10.20
CA GLN A 467 46.79 8.93 -11.33
C GLN A 467 46.49 9.71 -12.63
N PHE A 468 45.21 10.01 -12.85
CA PHE A 468 44.79 10.78 -14.03
C PHE A 468 45.37 12.22 -13.95
N ALA A 469 45.24 12.88 -12.79
CA ALA A 469 45.81 14.20 -12.55
C ALA A 469 47.33 14.22 -12.74
N ARG A 470 48.07 13.19 -12.25
CA ARG A 470 49.53 13.05 -12.39
C ARG A 470 49.94 12.97 -13.85
N THR A 471 49.28 12.13 -14.63
CA THR A 471 49.58 11.98 -16.06
C THR A 471 49.51 13.32 -16.82
N HIS A 472 48.42 14.11 -16.56
CA HIS A 472 48.27 15.41 -17.24
C HIS A 472 49.20 16.49 -16.67
N TYR A 473 49.54 16.40 -15.37
CA TYR A 473 50.57 17.24 -14.76
C TYR A 473 51.93 17.05 -15.42
N ASP A 474 52.39 15.81 -15.56
CA ASP A 474 53.66 15.48 -16.16
C ASP A 474 53.68 15.87 -17.65
N GLU A 475 52.56 15.73 -18.36
CA GLU A 475 52.43 16.16 -19.76
C GLU A 475 52.52 17.71 -19.87
N ALA A 476 51.90 18.45 -18.97
CA ALA A 476 51.99 19.92 -18.96
C ALA A 476 53.42 20.38 -18.69
N GLN A 477 54.15 19.77 -17.75
CA GLN A 477 55.54 20.08 -17.45
C GLN A 477 56.44 19.77 -18.62
N ALA A 478 56.27 18.61 -19.27
CA ALA A 478 57.05 18.22 -20.45
C ALA A 478 56.88 19.23 -21.60
N GLU A 479 55.65 19.74 -21.81
CA GLU A 479 55.38 20.71 -22.86
C GLU A 479 56.03 22.10 -22.54
N ILE A 480 56.02 22.51 -21.27
CA ILE A 480 56.75 23.73 -20.83
C ILE A 480 58.24 23.58 -21.11
N ALA A 481 58.83 22.47 -20.67
CA ALA A 481 60.25 22.21 -20.89
C ALA A 481 60.64 22.20 -22.39
N ARG A 482 59.77 21.58 -23.23
CA ARG A 482 59.96 21.53 -24.69
C ARG A 482 59.94 22.94 -25.31
N ARG A 483 59.15 23.87 -24.79
CA ARG A 483 59.04 25.25 -25.30
C ARG A 483 60.14 26.14 -24.78
N SER A 484 60.61 25.94 -23.53
CA SER A 484 61.70 26.69 -22.95
C SER A 484 63.09 26.34 -23.55
N ALA A 485 63.20 25.17 -24.22
CA ALA A 485 64.40 24.73 -24.90
C ALA A 485 64.53 25.22 -26.35
N LYS A 486 63.53 25.89 -26.88
CA LYS A 486 63.48 26.52 -28.20
C LYS A 486 63.68 28.00 -28.15
#